data_668b9467ddf174196c7164a31ef2d35b
#
_entry.id   668b9467ddf174196c7164a31ef2d35b
#
_cell.length_a   1.000
_cell.length_b   1.000
_cell.length_c   1.000
_cell.angle_alpha   90.00
_cell.angle_beta   90.00
_cell.angle_gamma   90.00
#
_symmetry.space_group_name_H-M   'P 1'
#
loop_
_entity.id
_entity.type
_entity.pdbx_description
1 polymer ?
#
loop_
_entity_poly.entity_id
_entity_poly.type
_entity_poly.pdbx_seq_one_letter_code
_entity_poly.pdbx_strand_id
1 'polypeptide(L)'
;MKKLVISALAFASVAAFAEKVAIKFELPPPHSSGTPKEIKSDNLEKDRGPGKLRPPIMVEPEYTKKLTNEDTKVTTSEEAATGENEFVVDGDKTPDATAMLQLPGGVQWVQLDLGAEHEISAVCVWHDQGDERVYKDVIMQISNDPKFKEGVTTIFNNDHDDSSKLGTKGKDKEYRERNDGRPVSAMIDDKPTKGRYVRCYSNGSTSEPINNYIEIEVFGK
;
A
#
# COMPACT_ATOMS: atom_id res chain seq x y z
N MET A 1 20.65 2.23 -70.33
CA MET A 1 20.27 2.88 -69.05
C MET A 1 19.73 1.80 -68.14
N LYS A 2 20.53 1.37 -67.15
CA LYS A 2 20.10 0.35 -66.15
C LYS A 2 19.45 1.08 -64.96
N LYS A 3 18.16 0.79 -64.71
CA LYS A 3 17.46 1.31 -63.53
C LYS A 3 17.85 0.48 -62.31
N LEU A 4 18.46 1.16 -61.33
CA LEU A 4 18.76 0.58 -60.03
C LEU A 4 17.50 0.66 -59.16
N VAL A 5 16.98 -0.50 -58.79
CA VAL A 5 15.85 -0.61 -57.83
C VAL A 5 16.46 -0.79 -56.46
N ILE A 6 16.37 0.27 -55.62
CA ILE A 6 16.76 0.19 -54.21
C ILE A 6 15.56 -0.30 -53.44
N SER A 7 15.62 -1.59 -52.99
CA SER A 7 14.65 -2.13 -52.03
C SER A 7 15.00 -1.65 -50.62
N ALA A 8 14.15 -0.79 -50.06
CA ALA A 8 14.25 -0.42 -48.67
C ALA A 8 13.67 -1.55 -47.79
N LEU A 9 14.52 -2.27 -47.07
CA LEU A 9 14.09 -3.16 -46.00
C LEU A 9 13.66 -2.33 -44.79
N ALA A 10 12.37 -2.28 -44.50
CA ALA A 10 11.87 -1.73 -43.25
C ALA A 10 12.09 -2.79 -42.16
N PHE A 11 13.01 -2.52 -41.26
CA PHE A 11 13.12 -3.26 -39.98
C PHE A 11 12.01 -2.80 -39.05
N ALA A 12 10.96 -3.60 -38.91
CA ALA A 12 10.01 -3.45 -37.84
C ALA A 12 10.68 -3.97 -36.54
N SER A 13 11.08 -3.09 -35.67
CA SER A 13 11.50 -3.45 -34.33
C SER A 13 10.25 -3.91 -33.57
N VAL A 14 10.09 -5.22 -33.38
CA VAL A 14 9.13 -5.76 -32.40
C VAL A 14 9.72 -5.46 -31.02
N ALA A 15 9.18 -4.46 -30.32
CA ALA A 15 9.46 -4.29 -28.92
C ALA A 15 8.92 -5.54 -28.20
N ALA A 16 9.82 -6.38 -27.72
CA ALA A 16 9.45 -7.47 -26.84
C ALA A 16 9.03 -6.83 -25.50
N PHE A 17 7.74 -6.82 -25.21
CA PHE A 17 7.26 -6.47 -23.87
C PHE A 17 7.73 -7.57 -22.93
N ALA A 18 8.42 -7.20 -21.84
CA ALA A 18 8.76 -8.15 -20.80
C ALA A 18 7.46 -8.72 -20.20
N GLU A 19 7.44 -10.04 -19.98
CA GLU A 19 6.28 -10.69 -19.35
C GLU A 19 6.15 -10.17 -17.91
N LYS A 20 4.96 -9.68 -17.54
CA LYS A 20 4.66 -9.19 -16.18
C LYS A 20 4.70 -10.36 -15.19
N VAL A 21 5.28 -10.12 -14.04
CA VAL A 21 5.38 -11.06 -12.92
C VAL A 21 4.65 -10.53 -11.69
N ALA A 22 4.24 -11.44 -10.82
CA ALA A 22 3.58 -11.07 -9.57
C ALA A 22 4.58 -10.51 -8.55
N ILE A 23 4.25 -9.39 -7.91
CA ILE A 23 4.94 -8.98 -6.68
C ILE A 23 4.65 -10.03 -5.61
N LYS A 24 5.70 -10.51 -4.94
CA LYS A 24 5.61 -11.51 -3.86
C LYS A 24 5.64 -10.79 -2.52
N PHE A 25 4.53 -10.84 -1.81
CA PHE A 25 4.46 -10.39 -0.42
C PHE A 25 4.72 -11.60 0.49
N GLU A 26 5.62 -11.47 1.45
CA GLU A 26 5.78 -12.45 2.51
C GLU A 26 4.61 -12.31 3.47
N LEU A 27 3.84 -13.38 3.63
CA LEU A 27 2.64 -13.37 4.45
C LEU A 27 2.97 -13.89 5.85
N PRO A 28 2.43 -13.27 6.91
CA PRO A 28 2.49 -13.87 8.24
C PRO A 28 1.69 -15.17 8.28
N PRO A 29 1.93 -16.03 9.26
CA PRO A 29 1.07 -17.18 9.51
C PRO A 29 -0.39 -16.74 9.63
N PRO A 30 -1.36 -17.54 9.13
CA PRO A 30 -2.77 -17.22 9.32
C PRO A 30 -3.06 -17.08 10.81
N HIS A 31 -3.51 -15.89 11.19
CA HIS A 31 -3.96 -15.62 12.55
C HIS A 31 -5.49 -15.66 12.57
N SER A 32 -6.07 -16.52 13.40
CA SER A 32 -7.50 -16.51 13.63
C SER A 32 -7.76 -16.21 15.10
N SER A 33 -8.09 -15.00 15.40
CA SER A 33 -8.54 -14.59 16.72
C SER A 33 -10.04 -14.33 16.70
N GLY A 34 -10.78 -15.36 16.99
CA GLY A 34 -12.22 -15.23 17.25
C GLY A 34 -13.11 -15.15 16.01
N THR A 35 -14.38 -14.91 16.25
CA THR A 35 -15.41 -14.77 15.21
C THR A 35 -15.38 -13.33 14.68
N PRO A 36 -15.30 -13.14 13.35
CA PRO A 36 -15.38 -11.80 12.77
C PRO A 36 -16.64 -11.06 13.23
N LYS A 37 -16.51 -9.80 13.62
CA LYS A 37 -17.64 -8.95 13.96
C LYS A 37 -18.51 -8.71 12.73
N GLU A 38 -19.81 -8.63 12.90
CA GLU A 38 -20.70 -8.15 11.85
C GLU A 38 -20.36 -6.68 11.55
N ILE A 39 -19.91 -6.44 10.33
CA ILE A 39 -19.56 -5.09 9.87
C ILE A 39 -20.67 -4.62 8.94
N LYS A 40 -21.33 -3.52 9.35
CA LYS A 40 -22.36 -2.87 8.54
C LYS A 40 -21.75 -1.71 7.78
N SER A 41 -21.52 -1.92 6.49
CA SER A 41 -21.08 -0.89 5.56
C SER A 41 -21.59 -1.20 4.17
N ASP A 42 -22.16 -0.20 3.50
CA ASP A 42 -22.59 -0.30 2.11
C ASP A 42 -21.39 -0.29 1.13
N ASN A 43 -20.21 0.08 1.64
CA ASN A 43 -18.99 0.23 0.86
C ASN A 43 -17.99 -0.90 1.06
N LEU A 44 -18.31 -1.91 1.89
CA LEU A 44 -17.39 -3.03 2.16
C LEU A 44 -17.16 -3.89 0.92
N GLU A 45 -15.92 -4.31 0.72
CA GLU A 45 -15.57 -5.34 -0.27
C GLU A 45 -16.38 -6.61 -0.02
N LYS A 46 -16.74 -7.30 -1.11
CA LYS A 46 -17.31 -8.64 -1.00
C LYS A 46 -16.31 -9.55 -0.30
N ASP A 47 -16.76 -10.26 0.72
CA ASP A 47 -15.96 -11.24 1.41
C ASP A 47 -15.43 -12.29 0.44
N ARG A 48 -14.10 -12.46 0.44
CA ARG A 48 -13.41 -13.44 -0.40
C ARG A 48 -13.52 -14.87 0.16
N GLY A 49 -13.87 -14.99 1.43
CA GLY A 49 -13.88 -16.24 2.18
C GLY A 49 -12.53 -16.60 2.80
N PRO A 50 -12.50 -17.55 3.74
CA PRO A 50 -11.29 -17.95 4.46
C PRO A 50 -10.18 -18.43 3.53
N GLY A 51 -8.93 -17.99 3.80
CA GLY A 51 -7.73 -18.42 3.08
C GLY A 51 -7.61 -17.92 1.64
N LYS A 52 -8.55 -17.12 1.14
CA LYS A 52 -8.46 -16.54 -0.21
C LYS A 52 -7.75 -15.19 -0.16
N LEU A 53 -6.59 -15.16 -0.78
CA LEU A 53 -5.77 -13.95 -0.94
C LEU A 53 -6.35 -13.00 -1.99
N ARG A 54 -5.88 -11.75 -1.97
CA ARG A 54 -6.14 -10.77 -3.03
C ARG A 54 -5.49 -11.20 -4.33
N PRO A 55 -6.01 -10.76 -5.48
CA PRO A 55 -5.32 -10.94 -6.75
C PRO A 55 -3.91 -10.36 -6.68
N PRO A 56 -2.91 -11.02 -7.29
CA PRO A 56 -1.54 -10.52 -7.30
C PRO A 56 -1.44 -9.21 -8.11
N ILE A 57 -0.54 -8.32 -7.70
CA ILE A 57 -0.15 -7.16 -8.48
C ILE A 57 0.90 -7.61 -9.49
N MET A 58 0.59 -7.43 -10.78
CA MET A 58 1.43 -7.84 -11.91
C MET A 58 2.20 -6.65 -12.45
N VAL A 59 3.52 -6.72 -12.46
CA VAL A 59 4.43 -5.66 -12.93
C VAL A 59 5.56 -6.24 -13.77
N GLU A 60 6.29 -5.41 -14.50
CA GLU A 60 7.54 -5.80 -15.11
C GLU A 60 8.54 -6.23 -14.03
N PRO A 61 9.42 -7.22 -14.30
CA PRO A 61 10.31 -7.80 -13.29
C PRO A 61 11.17 -6.80 -12.52
N GLU A 62 11.56 -5.70 -13.15
CA GLU A 62 12.40 -4.65 -12.56
C GLU A 62 11.70 -3.85 -11.45
N TYR A 63 10.37 -3.90 -11.37
CA TYR A 63 9.56 -3.20 -10.36
C TYR A 63 9.14 -4.09 -9.17
N THR A 64 9.73 -5.28 -9.04
CA THR A 64 9.41 -6.22 -7.95
C THR A 64 10.28 -6.09 -6.71
N LYS A 65 11.26 -5.18 -6.72
CA LYS A 65 12.18 -5.00 -5.60
C LYS A 65 11.46 -4.33 -4.42
N LYS A 66 11.62 -4.89 -3.21
CA LYS A 66 11.22 -4.22 -1.98
C LYS A 66 12.17 -3.04 -1.71
N LEU A 67 11.63 -1.85 -1.53
CA LEU A 67 12.37 -0.60 -1.28
C LEU A 67 12.49 -0.29 0.22
N THR A 68 11.55 -0.80 1.04
CA THR A 68 11.58 -0.66 2.50
C THR A 68 12.45 -1.72 3.15
N ASN A 69 13.10 -1.36 4.24
CA ASN A 69 13.89 -2.21 5.12
C ASN A 69 13.99 -1.54 6.51
N GLU A 70 14.68 -2.17 7.47
CA GLU A 70 14.88 -1.69 8.83
C GLU A 70 15.59 -0.32 8.94
N ASP A 71 16.33 0.11 7.91
CA ASP A 71 16.96 1.42 7.85
C ASP A 71 16.02 2.52 7.29
N THR A 72 14.82 2.16 6.84
CA THR A 72 13.85 3.11 6.29
C THR A 72 13.37 4.06 7.39
N LYS A 73 13.57 5.36 7.18
CA LYS A 73 13.15 6.36 8.16
C LYS A 73 11.63 6.49 8.21
N VAL A 74 11.07 6.31 9.40
CA VAL A 74 9.65 6.41 9.69
C VAL A 74 9.35 7.63 10.53
N THR A 75 8.26 8.33 10.22
CA THR A 75 7.70 9.42 11.03
C THR A 75 6.19 9.29 11.11
N THR A 76 5.60 9.84 12.16
CA THR A 76 4.17 9.74 12.46
C THR A 76 3.53 11.11 12.67
N SER A 77 2.21 11.19 12.57
CA SER A 77 1.44 12.43 12.84
C SER A 77 1.51 12.85 14.29
N GLU A 78 1.53 11.88 15.21
CA GLU A 78 1.56 12.04 16.66
C GLU A 78 2.54 11.04 17.26
N GLU A 79 2.97 11.26 18.49
CA GLU A 79 3.79 10.32 19.24
C GLU A 79 3.02 8.99 19.43
N ALA A 80 3.73 7.88 19.29
CA ALA A 80 3.14 6.56 19.48
C ALA A 80 2.64 6.38 20.92
N ALA A 81 1.43 5.84 21.06
CA ALA A 81 0.91 5.45 22.36
C ALA A 81 1.60 4.17 22.87
N THR A 82 2.00 3.28 21.96
CA THR A 82 2.73 2.05 22.23
C THR A 82 3.50 1.64 20.98
N GLY A 83 4.61 0.96 21.13
CA GLY A 83 5.48 0.51 20.05
C GLY A 83 6.41 1.61 19.55
N GLU A 84 7.25 1.26 18.60
CA GLU A 84 8.25 2.13 17.99
C GLU A 84 7.98 2.29 16.50
N ASN A 85 8.42 3.39 15.92
CA ASN A 85 8.17 3.69 14.51
C ASN A 85 8.77 2.63 13.58
N GLU A 86 9.88 2.04 13.97
CA GLU A 86 10.64 1.04 13.22
C GLU A 86 9.87 -0.28 13.04
N PHE A 87 8.90 -0.57 13.91
CA PHE A 87 8.07 -1.79 13.81
C PHE A 87 7.32 -1.90 12.48
N VAL A 88 7.05 -0.78 11.82
CA VAL A 88 6.33 -0.82 10.54
C VAL A 88 7.20 -1.12 9.33
N VAL A 89 8.51 -1.40 9.52
CA VAL A 89 9.46 -1.70 8.44
C VAL A 89 10.45 -2.81 8.81
N ASP A 90 10.27 -3.48 9.96
CA ASP A 90 11.19 -4.51 10.49
C ASP A 90 10.96 -5.89 9.87
N GLY A 91 9.86 -6.07 9.13
CA GLY A 91 9.48 -7.31 8.46
C GLY A 91 8.67 -8.27 9.34
N ASP A 92 8.45 -7.96 10.63
CA ASP A 92 7.57 -8.74 11.49
C ASP A 92 6.10 -8.35 11.24
N LYS A 93 5.31 -9.28 10.76
CA LYS A 93 3.87 -9.11 10.47
C LYS A 93 2.99 -9.84 11.47
N THR A 94 3.54 -10.19 12.63
CA THR A 94 2.79 -10.86 13.69
C THR A 94 1.79 -9.88 14.31
N PRO A 95 0.49 -10.22 14.39
CA PRO A 95 -0.52 -9.36 14.99
C PRO A 95 -0.46 -9.43 16.52
N ASP A 96 0.63 -8.97 17.10
CA ASP A 96 0.87 -8.90 18.55
C ASP A 96 0.99 -7.43 18.97
N ALA A 97 0.32 -7.06 20.05
CA ALA A 97 0.35 -5.70 20.59
C ALA A 97 1.76 -5.20 20.95
N THR A 98 2.72 -6.12 21.15
CA THR A 98 4.12 -5.80 21.45
C THR A 98 4.99 -5.63 20.20
N ALA A 99 4.45 -5.95 19.02
CA ALA A 99 5.13 -5.92 17.72
C ALA A 99 4.41 -5.01 16.71
N MET A 100 3.66 -4.00 17.20
CA MET A 100 2.96 -3.06 16.34
C MET A 100 3.08 -1.62 16.85
N LEU A 101 3.07 -0.69 15.92
CA LEU A 101 2.98 0.74 16.21
C LEU A 101 1.52 1.14 16.45
N GLN A 102 1.22 1.68 17.63
CA GLN A 102 -0.11 2.14 17.99
C GLN A 102 -0.14 3.67 18.08
N LEU A 103 -0.91 4.30 17.20
CA LEU A 103 -1.14 5.74 17.22
C LEU A 103 -2.49 6.07 17.88
N PRO A 104 -2.63 7.26 18.48
CA PRO A 104 -3.87 7.68 19.13
C PRO A 104 -5.10 7.61 18.21
N GLY A 105 -6.29 7.75 18.78
CA GLY A 105 -7.54 7.85 18.03
C GLY A 105 -7.62 9.11 17.18
N GLY A 106 -8.52 9.08 16.20
CA GLY A 106 -8.65 10.11 15.17
C GLY A 106 -7.82 9.80 13.93
N VAL A 107 -7.80 10.72 12.98
CA VAL A 107 -7.02 10.57 11.76
C VAL A 107 -5.53 10.67 12.06
N GLN A 108 -4.83 9.58 11.85
CA GLN A 108 -3.37 9.50 12.03
C GLN A 108 -2.70 9.07 10.74
N TRP A 109 -1.41 9.29 10.64
CA TRP A 109 -0.61 8.79 9.52
C TRP A 109 0.77 8.29 9.95
N VAL A 110 1.26 7.34 9.16
CA VAL A 110 2.64 6.87 9.16
C VAL A 110 3.28 7.25 7.83
N GLN A 111 4.47 7.83 7.85
CA GLN A 111 5.21 8.24 6.66
C GLN A 111 6.58 7.59 6.61
N LEU A 112 6.87 7.01 5.45
CA LEU A 112 8.17 6.43 5.10
C LEU A 112 8.96 7.41 4.23
N ASP A 113 10.25 7.57 4.52
CA ASP A 113 11.22 8.25 3.66
C ASP A 113 12.13 7.19 3.02
N LEU A 114 12.00 6.98 1.72
CA LEU A 114 12.78 6.00 0.97
C LEU A 114 14.22 6.48 0.65
N GLY A 115 14.61 7.67 1.16
CA GLY A 115 15.95 8.22 1.00
C GLY A 115 16.17 8.93 -0.34
N ALA A 116 15.52 8.49 -1.41
CA ALA A 116 15.57 9.07 -2.74
C ALA A 116 14.23 8.93 -3.47
N GLU A 117 14.07 9.63 -4.61
CA GLU A 117 12.96 9.37 -5.51
C GLU A 117 13.09 7.99 -6.15
N HIS A 118 12.02 7.21 -6.11
CA HIS A 118 11.89 5.90 -6.72
C HIS A 118 10.71 5.83 -7.68
N GLU A 119 10.73 4.86 -8.58
CA GLU A 119 9.60 4.45 -9.41
C GLU A 119 8.82 3.37 -8.64
N ILE A 120 7.76 3.77 -7.93
CA ILE A 120 6.99 2.92 -7.02
C ILE A 120 5.91 2.20 -7.81
N SER A 121 5.88 0.88 -7.67
CA SER A 121 4.94 -0.01 -8.35
C SER A 121 3.80 -0.50 -7.46
N ALA A 122 4.06 -0.66 -6.16
CA ALA A 122 3.06 -1.08 -5.19
C ALA A 122 3.42 -0.64 -3.77
N VAL A 123 2.38 -0.48 -2.96
CA VAL A 123 2.45 -0.32 -1.51
C VAL A 123 1.54 -1.36 -0.86
N CYS A 124 2.00 -2.00 0.20
CA CYS A 124 1.16 -2.86 1.02
C CYS A 124 1.22 -2.42 2.47
N VAL A 125 0.07 -2.26 3.12
CA VAL A 125 -0.03 -1.96 4.55
C VAL A 125 -0.68 -3.14 5.27
N TRP A 126 -0.12 -3.50 6.41
CA TRP A 126 -0.72 -4.41 7.39
C TRP A 126 -1.08 -3.61 8.63
N HIS A 127 -2.36 -3.55 8.92
CA HIS A 127 -2.87 -3.13 10.22
C HIS A 127 -3.15 -4.37 11.09
N ASP A 128 -3.53 -4.15 12.36
CA ASP A 128 -3.92 -5.27 13.21
C ASP A 128 -5.12 -6.04 12.61
N GLN A 129 -4.86 -7.31 12.35
CA GLN A 129 -5.78 -8.22 11.69
C GLN A 129 -6.42 -9.22 12.67
N GLY A 130 -6.18 -9.05 13.96
CA GLY A 130 -6.52 -10.03 14.99
C GLY A 130 -7.98 -10.47 15.02
N ASP A 131 -8.93 -9.65 14.57
CA ASP A 131 -10.37 -9.94 14.54
C ASP A 131 -11.04 -9.60 13.19
N GLU A 132 -10.27 -9.56 12.11
CA GLU A 132 -10.75 -9.17 10.77
C GLU A 132 -11.47 -7.80 10.75
N ARG A 133 -11.04 -6.88 11.61
CA ARG A 133 -11.61 -5.52 11.70
C ARG A 133 -11.47 -4.75 10.39
N VAL A 134 -12.25 -3.67 10.27
CA VAL A 134 -12.15 -2.71 9.17
C VAL A 134 -11.59 -1.41 9.72
N TYR A 135 -10.49 -0.93 9.14
CA TYR A 135 -9.97 0.40 9.43
C TYR A 135 -10.70 1.43 8.57
N LYS A 136 -10.98 2.59 9.18
CA LYS A 136 -11.68 3.71 8.55
C LYS A 136 -10.68 4.65 7.92
N ASP A 137 -11.10 5.33 6.85
CA ASP A 137 -10.37 6.41 6.20
C ASP A 137 -8.93 6.02 5.85
N VAL A 138 -8.75 4.79 5.36
CA VAL A 138 -7.46 4.33 4.88
C VAL A 138 -7.15 5.06 3.59
N ILE A 139 -6.02 5.81 3.59
CA ILE A 139 -5.56 6.57 2.44
C ILE A 139 -4.07 6.30 2.26
N MET A 140 -3.64 6.01 1.03
CA MET A 140 -2.23 5.83 0.71
C MET A 140 -1.81 6.85 -0.34
N GLN A 141 -0.78 7.61 -0.03
CA GLN A 141 -0.28 8.70 -0.86
C GLN A 141 1.23 8.59 -1.09
N ILE A 142 1.66 9.07 -2.26
CA ILE A 142 3.07 9.13 -2.68
C ILE A 142 3.37 10.58 -3.05
N SER A 143 4.53 11.11 -2.64
CA SER A 143 4.99 12.45 -2.99
C SER A 143 6.51 12.57 -2.94
N ASN A 144 7.05 13.60 -3.58
CA ASN A 144 8.42 14.08 -3.37
C ASN A 144 8.50 15.20 -2.31
N ASP A 145 7.35 15.74 -1.90
CA ASP A 145 7.27 16.72 -0.82
C ASP A 145 7.04 16.02 0.54
N PRO A 146 7.98 16.14 1.50
CA PRO A 146 7.84 15.52 2.83
C PRO A 146 6.63 16.05 3.62
N LYS A 147 6.07 17.19 3.21
CA LYS A 147 4.88 17.79 3.85
C LYS A 147 3.57 17.40 3.17
N PHE A 148 3.62 16.69 2.06
CA PHE A 148 2.45 16.28 1.28
C PHE A 148 1.50 17.43 0.91
N LYS A 149 2.08 18.59 0.56
CA LYS A 149 1.33 19.76 0.09
C LYS A 149 1.29 19.86 -1.42
N GLU A 150 2.33 19.36 -2.09
CA GLU A 150 2.51 19.45 -3.54
C GLU A 150 2.88 18.10 -4.13
N GLY A 151 2.52 17.87 -5.39
CA GLY A 151 2.88 16.65 -6.13
C GLY A 151 2.40 15.37 -5.47
N VAL A 152 1.24 15.39 -4.81
CA VAL A 152 0.68 14.24 -4.10
C VAL A 152 -0.11 13.36 -5.06
N THR A 153 0.26 12.10 -5.14
CA THR A 153 -0.50 11.07 -5.84
C THR A 153 -1.18 10.16 -4.83
N THR A 154 -2.52 10.12 -4.85
CA THR A 154 -3.30 9.19 -4.02
C THR A 154 -3.51 7.91 -4.81
N ILE A 155 -3.03 6.78 -4.29
CA ILE A 155 -3.13 5.46 -4.91
C ILE A 155 -4.25 4.61 -4.30
N PHE A 156 -4.72 4.96 -3.10
CA PHE A 156 -5.86 4.34 -2.43
C PHE A 156 -6.56 5.36 -1.53
N ASN A 157 -7.88 5.36 -1.51
CA ASN A 157 -8.67 6.20 -0.62
C ASN A 157 -10.07 5.60 -0.42
N ASN A 158 -10.39 5.13 0.80
CA ASN A 158 -11.72 4.67 1.19
C ASN A 158 -12.46 5.62 2.15
N ASP A 159 -11.96 6.85 2.31
CA ASP A 159 -12.62 7.92 3.06
C ASP A 159 -13.74 8.55 2.21
N HIS A 160 -14.96 8.03 2.35
CA HIS A 160 -16.09 8.41 1.50
C HIS A 160 -16.74 9.75 1.86
N ASP A 161 -16.55 10.22 3.07
CA ASP A 161 -17.18 11.45 3.60
C ASP A 161 -16.19 12.63 3.77
N ASP A 162 -14.89 12.39 3.49
CA ASP A 162 -13.79 13.34 3.70
C ASP A 162 -13.60 13.69 5.19
N SER A 163 -13.84 12.72 6.07
CA SER A 163 -13.62 12.88 7.50
C SER A 163 -12.14 13.08 7.86
N SER A 164 -11.23 12.59 7.03
CA SER A 164 -9.78 12.86 7.10
C SER A 164 -9.42 14.32 6.78
N LYS A 165 -10.33 15.10 6.16
CA LYS A 165 -10.14 16.50 5.75
C LYS A 165 -8.98 16.71 4.77
N LEU A 166 -8.69 15.70 3.95
CA LEU A 166 -7.71 15.82 2.88
C LEU A 166 -8.29 16.46 1.60
N GLY A 167 -9.57 16.84 1.62
CA GLY A 167 -10.24 17.56 0.53
C GLY A 167 -10.62 16.67 -0.65
N THR A 168 -10.59 15.35 -0.49
CA THR A 168 -10.90 14.39 -1.57
C THR A 168 -11.68 13.20 -1.00
N LYS A 169 -12.91 13.00 -1.48
CA LYS A 169 -13.69 11.81 -1.13
C LYS A 169 -13.15 10.57 -1.82
N GLY A 170 -13.01 9.50 -1.06
CA GLY A 170 -12.56 8.20 -1.53
C GLY A 170 -13.59 7.49 -2.40
N LYS A 171 -13.11 6.58 -3.24
CA LYS A 171 -13.93 5.72 -4.10
C LYS A 171 -13.62 4.24 -3.90
N ASP A 172 -12.53 3.95 -3.18
CA ASP A 172 -12.10 2.59 -2.91
C ASP A 172 -13.00 1.94 -1.86
N LYS A 173 -13.08 0.62 -1.90
CA LYS A 173 -13.91 -0.13 -0.94
C LYS A 173 -13.21 -0.25 0.41
N GLU A 174 -13.98 -0.17 1.47
CA GLU A 174 -13.56 -0.65 2.78
C GLU A 174 -13.28 -2.15 2.72
N TYR A 175 -12.39 -2.63 3.56
CA TYR A 175 -11.96 -4.03 3.51
C TYR A 175 -11.70 -4.58 4.91
N ARG A 176 -11.87 -5.90 5.05
CA ARG A 176 -11.48 -6.61 6.26
C ARG A 176 -9.97 -6.80 6.27
N GLU A 177 -9.35 -6.47 7.39
CA GLU A 177 -7.95 -6.78 7.61
C GLU A 177 -7.75 -8.30 7.71
N ARG A 178 -6.73 -8.79 7.02
CA ARG A 178 -6.33 -10.18 6.98
C ARG A 178 -4.83 -10.29 6.80
N ASN A 179 -4.30 -11.51 6.91
CA ASN A 179 -2.87 -11.78 6.80
C ASN A 179 -2.24 -11.37 5.46
N ASP A 180 -3.04 -11.12 4.41
CA ASP A 180 -2.54 -10.61 3.12
C ASP A 180 -2.43 -9.07 3.07
N GLY A 181 -2.73 -8.38 4.17
CA GLY A 181 -2.68 -6.91 4.26
C GLY A 181 -3.54 -6.23 3.19
N ARG A 182 -3.20 -4.97 2.88
CA ARG A 182 -3.81 -4.23 1.77
C ARG A 182 -2.76 -3.89 0.71
N PRO A 183 -2.46 -4.80 -0.22
CA PRO A 183 -1.64 -4.47 -1.37
C PRO A 183 -2.41 -3.56 -2.33
N VAL A 184 -1.77 -2.48 -2.75
CA VAL A 184 -2.30 -1.48 -3.67
C VAL A 184 -1.29 -1.24 -4.78
N SER A 185 -1.75 -1.31 -6.03
CA SER A 185 -0.92 -0.94 -7.18
C SER A 185 -0.68 0.56 -7.20
N ALA A 186 0.57 0.96 -7.35
CA ALA A 186 0.98 2.34 -7.62
C ALA A 186 1.25 2.59 -9.11
N MET A 187 0.85 1.64 -9.97
CA MET A 187 0.91 1.78 -11.42
C MET A 187 -0.32 2.56 -11.92
N ILE A 188 -0.10 3.71 -12.53
CA ILE A 188 -1.14 4.53 -13.16
C ILE A 188 -0.89 4.54 -14.66
N ASP A 189 -1.87 4.12 -15.46
CA ASP A 189 -1.72 3.95 -16.92
C ASP A 189 -0.48 3.11 -17.31
N ASP A 190 -0.29 1.98 -16.61
CA ASP A 190 0.87 1.09 -16.74
C ASP A 190 2.23 1.75 -16.45
N LYS A 191 2.27 2.87 -15.74
CA LYS A 191 3.50 3.55 -15.33
C LYS A 191 3.61 3.60 -13.81
N PRO A 192 4.81 3.38 -13.24
CA PRO A 192 5.03 3.51 -11.81
C PRO A 192 4.86 4.96 -11.35
N THR A 193 4.38 5.14 -10.14
CA THR A 193 4.30 6.46 -9.51
C THR A 193 5.67 6.85 -8.97
N LYS A 194 6.15 8.04 -9.30
CA LYS A 194 7.42 8.57 -8.80
C LYS A 194 7.23 9.26 -7.46
N GLY A 195 8.10 8.95 -6.50
CA GLY A 195 8.13 9.61 -5.21
C GLY A 195 9.21 9.08 -4.27
N ARG A 196 9.54 9.93 -3.30
CA ARG A 196 10.46 9.60 -2.21
C ARG A 196 9.72 9.21 -0.93
N TYR A 197 8.54 9.82 -0.70
CA TYR A 197 7.78 9.63 0.52
C TYR A 197 6.50 8.85 0.22
N VAL A 198 6.20 7.90 1.11
CA VAL A 198 4.93 7.19 1.14
C VAL A 198 4.25 7.50 2.46
N ARG A 199 2.97 7.87 2.43
CA ARG A 199 2.19 8.16 3.63
C ARG A 199 0.90 7.34 3.63
N CYS A 200 0.68 6.63 4.74
CA CYS A 200 -0.51 5.82 4.97
C CYS A 200 -1.30 6.42 6.13
N TYR A 201 -2.60 6.66 5.92
CA TYR A 201 -3.52 7.21 6.91
C TYR A 201 -4.51 6.14 7.36
N SER A 202 -5.04 6.31 8.57
CA SER A 202 -6.23 5.61 9.08
C SER A 202 -6.91 6.43 10.18
N ASN A 203 -8.15 6.05 10.55
CA ASN A 203 -8.96 6.74 11.55
C ASN A 203 -9.64 5.74 12.48
N GLY A 204 -8.82 4.94 13.17
CA GLY A 204 -9.31 3.84 14.00
C GLY A 204 -9.97 2.74 13.19
N SER A 205 -10.62 1.82 13.89
CA SER A 205 -11.24 0.64 13.29
C SER A 205 -12.66 0.41 13.81
N THR A 206 -13.32 -0.64 13.30
CA THR A 206 -14.61 -1.12 13.83
C THR A 206 -14.51 -1.73 15.22
N SER A 207 -13.31 -2.04 15.69
CA SER A 207 -13.05 -2.66 16.98
C SER A 207 -12.62 -1.66 18.04
N GLU A 208 -11.84 -0.65 17.66
CA GLU A 208 -11.28 0.31 18.58
C GLU A 208 -10.92 1.64 17.88
N PRO A 209 -10.81 2.74 18.62
CA PRO A 209 -10.52 4.04 18.02
C PRO A 209 -9.05 4.25 17.66
N ILE A 210 -8.11 3.45 18.18
CA ILE A 210 -6.68 3.58 17.93
C ILE A 210 -6.29 3.04 16.55
N ASN A 211 -5.13 3.49 16.05
CA ASN A 211 -4.61 3.13 14.74
C ASN A 211 -3.40 2.21 14.93
N ASN A 212 -3.56 0.94 14.56
CA ASN A 212 -2.54 -0.09 14.74
C ASN A 212 -1.90 -0.44 13.42
N TYR A 213 -0.63 -0.11 13.25
CA TYR A 213 0.18 -0.46 12.07
C TYR A 213 1.17 -1.56 12.44
N ILE A 214 1.21 -2.61 11.64
CA ILE A 214 2.13 -3.74 11.81
C ILE A 214 3.30 -3.60 10.83
N GLU A 215 3.03 -3.45 9.53
CA GLU A 215 4.08 -3.37 8.51
C GLU A 215 3.62 -2.53 7.31
N ILE A 216 4.56 -1.84 6.68
CA ILE A 216 4.35 -1.14 5.41
C ILE A 216 5.48 -1.52 4.46
N GLU A 217 5.15 -2.21 3.38
CA GLU A 217 6.09 -2.56 2.32
C GLU A 217 5.86 -1.70 1.07
N VAL A 218 6.94 -1.20 0.50
CA VAL A 218 6.95 -0.45 -0.76
C VAL A 218 7.80 -1.20 -1.78
N PHE A 219 7.27 -1.35 -2.98
CA PHE A 219 7.94 -2.03 -4.08
C PHE A 219 8.15 -1.10 -5.27
N GLY A 220 9.23 -1.31 -6.03
CA GLY A 220 9.56 -0.48 -7.17
C GLY A 220 11.00 -0.66 -7.65
N LYS A 221 11.54 0.44 -8.22
CA LYS A 221 12.88 0.49 -8.80
C LYS A 221 13.61 1.76 -8.39
#